data_31d2e35ffa2f4f8d3c152afe78b8ff56
#
_entry.id   31d2e35ffa2f4f8d3c152afe78b8ff56
#
_cell.length_a   1.000
_cell.length_b   1.000
_cell.length_c   1.000
_cell.angle_alpha   90.00
_cell.angle_beta   90.00
_cell.angle_gamma   90.00
#
_symmetry.space_group_name_H-M   'P 1'
#
loop_
_entity.id
_entity.type
_entity.pdbx_description
1 polymer ?
#
loop_
_entity_poly.entity_id
_entity_poly.type
_entity_poly.pdbx_seq_one_letter_code
_entity_poly.pdbx_strand_id
1 'polypeptide(L)'
;DKLLEGLEHIDWPESTKEMQRHWIGKSEGVEVDFKIDGGGDFSIFTTCIETIYGITFMVLAPDGDIVKELMPRIQNKEEVEAYIAETIKKNDMDRTELNKTKSGCVLEGIYAINPVNGKKVPIYIGDFVLANYGTGAVMAVPSHDQRDFEYSEAHNIPRIQVIDGADVSEKAFEKYDYLGKGCKLINSEEFTGLTVEEAKEAITQKLEKMGVARRKANYHFREWIFARQ
;
A
#
# COMPACT_ATOMS: atom_id res chain seq x y z
N ASP A 1 1.71 -12.64 18.28
CA ASP A 1 1.49 -14.10 18.17
C ASP A 1 0.95 -14.73 19.46
N LYS A 2 1.42 -14.37 20.66
CA LYS A 2 0.96 -14.98 21.95
C LYS A 2 -0.56 -14.99 22.14
N LEU A 3 -1.28 -13.95 21.71
CA LEU A 3 -2.74 -13.92 21.80
C LEU A 3 -3.38 -14.93 20.85
N LEU A 4 -2.88 -15.04 19.62
CA LEU A 4 -3.36 -16.00 18.64
C LEU A 4 -3.07 -17.45 19.07
N GLU A 5 -1.84 -17.71 19.56
CA GLU A 5 -1.47 -19.01 20.15
C GLU A 5 -2.36 -19.36 21.35
N GLY A 6 -2.65 -18.37 22.20
CA GLY A 6 -3.56 -18.55 23.33
C GLY A 6 -4.96 -19.00 22.96
N LEU A 7 -5.49 -18.57 21.80
CA LEU A 7 -6.81 -18.98 21.33
C LEU A 7 -6.88 -20.49 21.01
N GLU A 8 -5.78 -21.12 20.65
CA GLU A 8 -5.74 -22.56 20.35
C GLU A 8 -5.92 -23.42 21.61
N HIS A 9 -5.57 -22.87 22.76
CA HIS A 9 -5.59 -23.57 24.05
C HIS A 9 -6.83 -23.29 24.90
N ILE A 10 -7.75 -22.42 24.42
CA ILE A 10 -8.97 -22.07 25.15
C ILE A 10 -10.14 -22.90 24.62
N ASP A 11 -10.97 -23.41 25.53
CA ASP A 11 -12.20 -24.14 25.20
C ASP A 11 -13.34 -23.13 24.91
N TRP A 12 -13.20 -22.39 23.79
CA TRP A 12 -14.23 -21.49 23.29
C TRP A 12 -14.83 -22.02 21.98
N PRO A 13 -16.11 -21.67 21.69
CA PRO A 13 -16.68 -21.95 20.37
C PRO A 13 -15.81 -21.38 19.24
N GLU A 14 -15.68 -22.13 18.13
CA GLU A 14 -14.83 -21.69 17.02
C GLU A 14 -15.23 -20.34 16.44
N SER A 15 -16.53 -20.05 16.36
CA SER A 15 -17.03 -18.74 15.95
C SER A 15 -16.51 -17.59 16.82
N THR A 16 -16.35 -17.82 18.12
CA THR A 16 -15.78 -16.83 19.04
C THR A 16 -14.29 -16.67 18.81
N LYS A 17 -13.55 -17.77 18.59
CA LYS A 17 -12.13 -17.72 18.25
C LYS A 17 -11.89 -16.99 16.93
N GLU A 18 -12.71 -17.23 15.92
CA GLU A 18 -12.64 -16.51 14.64
C GLU A 18 -12.89 -15.01 14.79
N MET A 19 -13.87 -14.61 15.60
CA MET A 19 -14.09 -13.20 15.92
C MET A 19 -12.85 -12.57 16.58
N GLN A 20 -12.19 -13.28 17.50
CA GLN A 20 -10.98 -12.79 18.15
C GLN A 20 -9.79 -12.74 17.17
N ARG A 21 -9.61 -13.75 16.31
CA ARG A 21 -8.60 -13.70 15.25
C ARG A 21 -8.81 -12.52 14.32
N HIS A 22 -10.05 -12.27 13.93
CA HIS A 22 -10.42 -11.13 13.09
C HIS A 22 -10.16 -9.79 13.81
N TRP A 23 -10.47 -9.71 15.10
CA TRP A 23 -10.19 -8.53 15.93
C TRP A 23 -8.69 -8.25 16.07
N ILE A 24 -7.88 -9.29 16.29
CA ILE A 24 -6.42 -9.18 16.35
C ILE A 24 -5.88 -8.75 14.98
N GLY A 25 -6.47 -9.25 13.91
CA GLY A 25 -6.21 -8.82 12.53
C GLY A 25 -4.74 -8.93 12.14
N LYS A 26 -4.12 -10.11 12.36
CA LYS A 26 -2.77 -10.37 11.88
C LYS A 26 -2.75 -10.32 10.35
N SER A 27 -1.87 -9.49 9.81
CA SER A 27 -1.62 -9.36 8.38
C SER A 27 -0.14 -9.62 8.11
N GLU A 28 0.17 -10.64 7.34
CA GLU A 28 1.53 -10.97 6.93
C GLU A 28 1.79 -10.38 5.54
N GLY A 29 2.92 -9.72 5.41
CA GLY A 29 3.29 -9.04 4.17
C GLY A 29 4.77 -8.69 4.13
N VAL A 30 5.09 -7.77 3.25
CA VAL A 30 6.46 -7.33 2.98
C VAL A 30 6.54 -5.82 3.16
N GLU A 31 7.52 -5.38 3.94
CA GLU A 31 7.90 -3.97 4.01
C GLU A 31 9.01 -3.75 2.98
N VAL A 32 8.84 -2.75 2.12
CA VAL A 32 9.75 -2.45 1.01
C VAL A 32 10.19 -1.00 1.06
N ASP A 33 11.50 -0.80 0.90
CA ASP A 33 12.12 0.53 0.91
C ASP A 33 12.20 1.08 -0.51
N PHE A 34 11.65 2.27 -0.72
CA PHE A 34 11.68 3.02 -1.97
C PHE A 34 12.61 4.20 -1.83
N LYS A 35 13.51 4.38 -2.78
CA LYS A 35 14.33 5.60 -2.87
C LYS A 35 13.56 6.71 -3.57
N ILE A 36 13.82 7.94 -3.13
CA ILE A 36 13.32 9.15 -3.78
C ILE A 36 14.41 9.68 -4.71
N ASP A 37 14.04 10.00 -5.95
CA ASP A 37 14.95 10.62 -6.91
C ASP A 37 15.51 11.92 -6.35
N GLY A 38 16.83 12.07 -6.35
CA GLY A 38 17.50 13.22 -5.74
C GLY A 38 17.71 13.13 -4.23
N GLY A 39 17.44 11.98 -3.60
CA GLY A 39 17.77 11.67 -2.21
C GLY A 39 16.58 11.56 -1.27
N GLY A 40 16.78 10.78 -0.21
CA GLY A 40 15.75 10.34 0.72
C GLY A 40 15.17 8.98 0.35
N ASP A 41 14.45 8.39 1.27
CA ASP A 41 13.76 7.12 1.11
C ASP A 41 12.51 7.07 2.01
N PHE A 42 11.66 6.10 1.75
CA PHE A 42 10.53 5.75 2.59
C PHE A 42 10.19 4.28 2.41
N SER A 43 9.51 3.69 3.39
CA SER A 43 9.07 2.31 3.32
C SER A 43 7.56 2.23 3.12
N ILE A 44 7.11 1.18 2.43
CA ILE A 44 5.70 0.80 2.38
C ILE A 44 5.54 -0.60 2.97
N PHE A 45 4.33 -0.93 3.41
CA PHE A 45 3.94 -2.29 3.74
C PHE A 45 2.85 -2.75 2.79
N THR A 46 3.02 -3.95 2.22
CA THR A 46 2.02 -4.55 1.34
C THR A 46 1.85 -6.04 1.60
N THR A 47 0.64 -6.55 1.44
CA THR A 47 0.31 -7.97 1.39
C THR A 47 0.31 -8.52 -0.04
N CYS A 48 0.35 -7.63 -1.03
CA CYS A 48 0.23 -7.93 -2.46
C CYS A 48 1.51 -7.55 -3.21
N ILE A 49 2.67 -8.08 -2.76
CA ILE A 49 3.99 -7.75 -3.35
C ILE A 49 4.10 -8.16 -4.83
N GLU A 50 3.34 -9.15 -5.27
CA GLU A 50 3.28 -9.62 -6.66
C GLU A 50 2.81 -8.52 -7.63
N THR A 51 2.13 -7.51 -7.14
CA THR A 51 1.65 -6.40 -7.96
C THR A 51 2.66 -5.25 -8.13
N ILE A 52 3.85 -5.34 -7.53
CA ILE A 52 4.86 -4.26 -7.48
C ILE A 52 5.28 -3.71 -8.86
N TYR A 53 5.25 -4.53 -9.90
CA TYR A 53 5.52 -4.11 -11.28
C TYR A 53 4.40 -3.24 -11.87
N GLY A 54 3.21 -3.28 -11.28
CA GLY A 54 2.02 -2.51 -11.68
C GLY A 54 1.91 -1.14 -11.01
N ILE A 55 2.89 -0.75 -10.18
CA ILE A 55 2.88 0.56 -9.53
C ILE A 55 2.97 1.67 -10.58
N THR A 56 2.05 2.62 -10.52
CA THR A 56 2.04 3.80 -11.39
C THR A 56 2.12 5.11 -10.62
N PHE A 57 1.88 5.10 -9.33
CA PHE A 57 2.13 6.21 -8.42
C PHE A 57 2.30 5.73 -6.98
N MET A 58 2.81 6.60 -6.12
CA MET A 58 2.91 6.38 -4.68
C MET A 58 2.09 7.44 -3.96
N VAL A 59 1.57 7.11 -2.78
CA VAL A 59 0.82 8.08 -1.96
C VAL A 59 1.41 8.13 -0.56
N LEU A 60 1.72 9.35 -0.11
CA LEU A 60 2.21 9.63 1.23
C LEU A 60 1.11 10.29 2.09
N ALA A 61 1.22 10.11 3.40
CA ALA A 61 0.38 10.83 4.35
C ALA A 61 0.70 12.34 4.32
N PRO A 62 -0.29 13.22 4.15
CA PRO A 62 -0.06 14.67 4.06
C PRO A 62 0.60 15.29 5.28
N ASP A 63 0.35 14.72 6.45
CA ASP A 63 0.86 15.12 7.76
C ASP A 63 2.15 14.36 8.17
N GLY A 64 2.67 13.51 7.28
CA GLY A 64 3.88 12.71 7.51
C GLY A 64 5.18 13.53 7.50
N ASP A 65 6.20 13.05 8.23
CA ASP A 65 7.50 13.73 8.30
C ASP A 65 8.24 13.72 6.96
N ILE A 66 8.06 12.68 6.17
CA ILE A 66 8.63 12.56 4.82
C ILE A 66 8.20 13.74 3.93
N VAL A 67 6.91 14.11 3.97
CA VAL A 67 6.40 15.24 3.18
C VAL A 67 7.00 16.56 3.64
N LYS A 68 7.19 16.74 4.96
CA LYS A 68 7.86 17.94 5.51
C LYS A 68 9.30 18.05 5.03
N GLU A 69 10.04 16.94 4.99
CA GLU A 69 11.42 16.89 4.49
C GLU A 69 11.50 17.17 2.98
N LEU A 70 10.50 16.76 2.21
CA LEU A 70 10.42 16.98 0.77
C LEU A 70 10.00 18.40 0.39
N MET A 71 9.34 19.14 1.28
CA MET A 71 8.74 20.43 1.01
C MET A 71 9.68 21.45 0.31
N PRO A 72 10.99 21.54 0.64
CA PRO A 72 11.90 22.45 -0.07
C PRO A 72 12.13 22.11 -1.54
N ARG A 73 11.82 20.89 -1.96
CA ARG A 73 12.07 20.35 -3.31
C ARG A 73 10.83 20.34 -4.19
N ILE A 74 9.63 20.51 -3.60
CA ILE A 74 8.35 20.45 -4.29
C ILE A 74 8.16 21.73 -5.11
N GLN A 75 7.80 21.58 -6.40
CA GLN A 75 7.62 22.72 -7.31
C GLN A 75 6.29 23.44 -7.10
N ASN A 76 5.21 22.72 -6.84
CA ASN A 76 3.86 23.26 -6.56
C ASN A 76 3.59 23.42 -5.05
N LYS A 77 4.56 23.96 -4.32
CA LYS A 77 4.57 24.03 -2.85
C LYS A 77 3.31 24.66 -2.26
N GLU A 78 2.84 25.76 -2.81
CA GLU A 78 1.66 26.50 -2.32
C GLU A 78 0.38 25.63 -2.38
N GLU A 79 0.19 24.87 -3.46
CA GLU A 79 -0.92 23.96 -3.63
C GLU A 79 -0.85 22.80 -2.60
N VAL A 80 0.35 22.24 -2.41
CA VAL A 80 0.60 21.15 -1.44
C VAL A 80 0.35 21.64 -0.01
N GLU A 81 0.84 22.82 0.37
CA GLU A 81 0.59 23.43 1.69
C GLU A 81 -0.90 23.69 1.93
N ALA A 82 -1.62 24.18 0.93
CA ALA A 82 -3.06 24.40 1.01
C ALA A 82 -3.81 23.07 1.21
N TYR A 83 -3.45 22.03 0.45
CA TYR A 83 -4.04 20.69 0.59
C TYR A 83 -3.78 20.09 1.98
N ILE A 84 -2.57 20.19 2.50
CA ILE A 84 -2.21 19.74 3.84
C ILE A 84 -3.05 20.46 4.90
N ALA A 85 -3.12 21.80 4.81
CA ALA A 85 -3.87 22.63 5.76
C ALA A 85 -5.38 22.30 5.78
N GLU A 86 -5.95 21.89 4.66
CA GLU A 86 -7.33 21.43 4.57
C GLU A 86 -7.49 20.01 5.14
N THR A 87 -6.57 19.11 4.82
CA THR A 87 -6.64 17.71 5.25
C THR A 87 -6.49 17.55 6.75
N ILE A 88 -5.62 18.31 7.41
CA ILE A 88 -5.40 18.25 8.86
C ILE A 88 -6.65 18.64 9.67
N LYS A 89 -7.58 19.39 9.08
CA LYS A 89 -8.86 19.74 9.73
C LYS A 89 -9.85 18.57 9.81
N LYS A 90 -9.64 17.54 8.97
CA LYS A 90 -10.47 16.32 8.95
C LYS A 90 -10.00 15.36 10.04
N ASN A 91 -10.92 14.67 10.72
CA ASN A 91 -10.56 13.59 11.64
C ASN A 91 -10.20 12.30 10.85
N ASP A 92 -9.55 11.34 11.52
CA ASP A 92 -9.11 10.09 10.89
C ASP A 92 -10.30 9.26 10.35
N MET A 93 -11.47 9.32 10.97
CA MET A 93 -12.67 8.62 10.49
C MET A 93 -13.16 9.24 9.18
N ASP A 94 -13.22 10.58 9.11
CA ASP A 94 -13.63 11.29 7.89
C ASP A 94 -12.65 11.05 6.73
N ARG A 95 -11.36 10.87 7.04
CA ARG A 95 -10.31 10.59 6.05
C ARG A 95 -10.40 9.17 5.48
N THR A 96 -10.78 8.19 6.29
CA THR A 96 -10.76 6.76 5.93
C THR A 96 -12.12 6.20 5.52
N GLU A 97 -13.16 7.01 5.47
CA GLU A 97 -14.50 6.58 5.08
C GLU A 97 -14.51 5.99 3.65
N LEU A 98 -15.03 4.75 3.53
CA LEU A 98 -14.96 3.96 2.30
C LEU A 98 -15.76 4.56 1.14
N ASN A 99 -16.83 5.31 1.42
CA ASN A 99 -17.75 5.85 0.41
C ASN A 99 -17.38 7.26 -0.07
N LYS A 100 -16.26 7.81 0.37
CA LYS A 100 -15.84 9.16 0.02
C LYS A 100 -14.91 9.15 -1.18
N THR A 101 -15.10 10.07 -2.10
CA THR A 101 -14.14 10.31 -3.19
C THR A 101 -12.77 10.65 -2.58
N LYS A 102 -11.77 9.87 -2.94
CA LYS A 102 -10.41 10.07 -2.46
C LYS A 102 -9.82 11.32 -3.10
N SER A 103 -9.29 12.18 -2.27
CA SER A 103 -8.62 13.40 -2.73
C SER A 103 -7.11 13.27 -2.57
N GLY A 104 -6.38 14.00 -3.38
CA GLY A 104 -4.93 14.03 -3.31
C GLY A 104 -4.34 15.15 -4.14
N CYS A 105 -3.06 15.40 -3.91
CA CYS A 105 -2.28 16.40 -4.61
C CYS A 105 -0.94 15.78 -5.04
N VAL A 106 -0.52 16.02 -6.27
CA VAL A 106 0.80 15.57 -6.74
C VAL A 106 1.90 16.39 -6.11
N LEU A 107 3.03 15.77 -5.77
CA LEU A 107 4.26 16.45 -5.39
C LEU A 107 5.08 16.68 -6.66
N GLU A 108 4.88 17.83 -7.34
CA GLU A 108 5.55 18.10 -8.61
C GLU A 108 7.07 18.13 -8.46
N GLY A 109 7.75 17.41 -9.37
CA GLY A 109 9.20 17.27 -9.36
C GLY A 109 9.73 16.18 -8.42
N ILE A 110 8.87 15.48 -7.67
CA ILE A 110 9.25 14.41 -6.74
C ILE A 110 8.79 13.05 -7.28
N TYR A 111 9.74 12.11 -7.35
CA TYR A 111 9.50 10.77 -7.86
C TYR A 111 10.08 9.72 -6.93
N ALA A 112 9.38 8.60 -6.75
CA ALA A 112 9.92 7.39 -6.16
C ALA A 112 10.55 6.52 -7.26
N ILE A 113 11.55 5.73 -6.88
CA ILE A 113 12.20 4.77 -7.77
C ILE A 113 11.71 3.37 -7.38
N ASN A 114 11.00 2.72 -8.30
CA ASN A 114 10.55 1.34 -8.06
C ASN A 114 11.78 0.40 -8.02
N PRO A 115 12.03 -0.29 -6.90
CA PRO A 115 13.24 -1.08 -6.72
C PRO A 115 13.35 -2.28 -7.66
N VAL A 116 12.24 -2.79 -8.21
CA VAL A 116 12.28 -3.99 -9.08
C VAL A 116 12.72 -3.70 -10.51
N ASN A 117 12.47 -2.47 -11.03
CA ASN A 117 12.72 -2.13 -12.43
C ASN A 117 13.38 -0.76 -12.63
N GLY A 118 13.67 -0.01 -11.55
CA GLY A 118 14.29 1.31 -11.60
C GLY A 118 13.42 2.44 -12.20
N LYS A 119 12.16 2.17 -12.50
CA LYS A 119 11.26 3.19 -13.07
C LYS A 119 10.92 4.24 -12.03
N LYS A 120 10.89 5.50 -12.47
CA LYS A 120 10.41 6.62 -11.67
C LYS A 120 8.90 6.68 -11.73
N VAL A 121 8.24 6.78 -10.56
CA VAL A 121 6.81 6.94 -10.43
C VAL A 121 6.51 8.21 -9.63
N PRO A 122 5.49 9.00 -9.99
CA PRO A 122 5.15 10.22 -9.29
C PRO A 122 4.68 9.92 -7.86
N ILE A 123 4.93 10.87 -6.97
CA ILE A 123 4.47 10.82 -5.58
C ILE A 123 3.32 11.80 -5.41
N TYR A 124 2.25 11.33 -4.79
CA TYR A 124 1.10 12.11 -4.37
C TYR A 124 1.03 12.16 -2.84
N ILE A 125 0.31 13.11 -2.31
CA ILE A 125 -0.22 13.05 -0.95
C ILE A 125 -1.73 12.82 -1.05
N GLY A 126 -2.27 12.00 -0.13
CA GLY A 126 -3.70 11.65 -0.15
C GLY A 126 -4.31 11.62 1.24
N ASP A 127 -5.53 12.14 1.38
CA ASP A 127 -6.22 12.23 2.67
C ASP A 127 -6.57 10.85 3.27
N PHE A 128 -6.56 9.81 2.46
CA PHE A 128 -6.82 8.42 2.87
C PHE A 128 -5.59 7.67 3.42
N VAL A 129 -4.39 8.28 3.39
CA VAL A 129 -3.16 7.74 4.00
C VAL A 129 -2.91 8.46 5.31
N LEU A 130 -2.77 7.70 6.40
CA LEU A 130 -2.55 8.23 7.75
C LEU A 130 -1.09 8.08 8.16
N ALA A 131 -0.48 9.13 8.70
CA ALA A 131 0.92 9.11 9.16
C ALA A 131 1.15 8.19 10.36
N ASN A 132 0.11 7.98 11.18
CA ASN A 132 0.14 7.15 12.39
C ASN A 132 -0.29 5.69 12.15
N TYR A 133 -0.54 5.29 10.90
CA TYR A 133 -0.92 3.93 10.52
C TYR A 133 0.04 3.34 9.50
N GLY A 134 0.64 2.19 9.85
CA GLY A 134 1.63 1.54 9.01
C GLY A 134 2.90 2.38 8.86
N THR A 135 3.30 2.62 7.62
CA THR A 135 4.51 3.41 7.28
C THR A 135 4.18 4.84 6.89
N GLY A 136 2.91 5.23 6.86
CA GLY A 136 2.48 6.53 6.34
C GLY A 136 2.65 6.68 4.82
N ALA A 137 2.87 5.57 4.11
CA ALA A 137 3.07 5.52 2.67
C ALA A 137 2.44 4.26 2.07
N VAL A 138 1.89 4.35 0.89
CA VAL A 138 1.32 3.22 0.14
C VAL A 138 1.77 3.25 -1.32
N MET A 139 1.93 2.08 -1.91
CA MET A 139 2.06 1.91 -3.35
C MET A 139 0.67 1.85 -3.97
N ALA A 140 0.50 2.46 -5.13
CA ALA A 140 -0.76 2.44 -5.87
C ALA A 140 -0.66 1.58 -7.13
N VAL A 141 -1.59 0.63 -7.25
CA VAL A 141 -1.65 -0.34 -8.35
C VAL A 141 -3.05 -0.34 -8.97
N PRO A 142 -3.37 0.64 -9.82
CA PRO A 142 -4.73 0.88 -10.31
C PRO A 142 -5.41 -0.29 -11.01
N SER A 143 -4.64 -1.18 -11.64
CA SER A 143 -5.22 -2.35 -12.28
C SER A 143 -5.70 -3.43 -11.31
N HIS A 144 -5.25 -3.38 -10.04
CA HIS A 144 -5.49 -4.42 -9.04
C HIS A 144 -6.01 -3.92 -7.68
N ASP A 145 -6.26 -2.62 -7.54
CA ASP A 145 -6.96 -2.00 -6.40
C ASP A 145 -8.00 -1.00 -6.94
N GLN A 146 -9.26 -1.16 -6.54
CA GLN A 146 -10.37 -0.36 -7.05
C GLN A 146 -10.26 1.11 -6.63
N ARG A 147 -9.73 1.40 -5.45
CA ARG A 147 -9.55 2.79 -4.98
C ARG A 147 -8.47 3.50 -5.80
N ASP A 148 -7.39 2.79 -6.10
CA ASP A 148 -6.31 3.29 -6.94
C ASP A 148 -6.79 3.47 -8.38
N PHE A 149 -7.68 2.57 -8.85
CA PHE A 149 -8.31 2.67 -10.16
C PHE A 149 -9.11 3.97 -10.29
N GLU A 150 -10.04 4.23 -9.37
CA GLU A 150 -10.87 5.44 -9.36
C GLU A 150 -10.01 6.71 -9.24
N TYR A 151 -8.98 6.66 -8.39
CA TYR A 151 -8.02 7.76 -8.26
C TYR A 151 -7.25 8.01 -9.56
N SER A 152 -6.80 6.93 -10.22
CA SER A 152 -6.07 7.03 -11.47
C SER A 152 -6.93 7.62 -12.61
N GLU A 153 -8.23 7.32 -12.63
CA GLU A 153 -9.17 7.93 -13.59
C GLU A 153 -9.33 9.43 -13.34
N ALA A 154 -9.54 9.83 -12.08
CA ALA A 154 -9.71 11.23 -11.71
C ALA A 154 -8.48 12.09 -12.04
N HIS A 155 -7.28 11.51 -12.02
CA HIS A 155 -6.01 12.21 -12.23
C HIS A 155 -5.31 11.86 -13.57
N ASN A 156 -5.97 11.10 -14.46
CA ASN A 156 -5.41 10.64 -15.73
C ASN A 156 -4.05 9.93 -15.61
N ILE A 157 -3.90 9.11 -14.56
CA ILE A 157 -2.69 8.33 -14.30
C ILE A 157 -2.76 7.03 -15.12
N PRO A 158 -1.69 6.61 -15.81
CA PRO A 158 -1.68 5.36 -16.56
C PRO A 158 -1.84 4.15 -15.64
N ARG A 159 -2.42 3.08 -16.18
CA ARG A 159 -2.62 1.80 -15.48
C ARG A 159 -1.80 0.71 -16.14
N ILE A 160 -1.20 -0.16 -15.34
CA ILE A 160 -0.39 -1.29 -15.81
C ILE A 160 -0.98 -2.56 -15.20
N GLN A 161 -1.57 -3.40 -16.01
CA GLN A 161 -2.03 -4.72 -15.60
C GLN A 161 -0.83 -5.68 -15.45
N VAL A 162 -0.73 -6.34 -14.31
CA VAL A 162 0.36 -7.29 -14.02
C VAL A 162 -0.13 -8.69 -13.65
N ILE A 163 -1.43 -8.89 -13.52
CA ILE A 163 -2.05 -10.20 -13.31
C ILE A 163 -3.10 -10.40 -14.40
N ASP A 164 -3.00 -11.53 -15.12
CA ASP A 164 -3.96 -11.91 -16.15
C ASP A 164 -5.29 -12.40 -15.56
N GLY A 165 -6.28 -12.59 -16.41
CA GLY A 165 -7.54 -13.28 -16.04
C GLY A 165 -8.78 -12.42 -16.06
N ALA A 166 -8.67 -11.09 -16.16
CA ALA A 166 -9.81 -10.18 -16.35
C ALA A 166 -9.44 -8.95 -17.17
N ASP A 167 -10.44 -8.31 -17.76
CA ASP A 167 -10.32 -6.99 -18.38
C ASP A 167 -10.31 -5.92 -17.28
N VAL A 168 -9.31 -5.05 -17.30
CA VAL A 168 -9.12 -3.96 -16.34
C VAL A 168 -9.42 -2.58 -16.95
N SER A 169 -10.14 -2.52 -18.07
CA SER A 169 -10.47 -1.26 -18.74
C SER A 169 -11.48 -0.41 -17.97
N GLU A 170 -12.46 -1.04 -17.32
CA GLU A 170 -13.57 -0.37 -16.65
C GLU A 170 -13.51 -0.48 -15.12
N LYS A 171 -12.75 -1.43 -14.59
CA LYS A 171 -12.59 -1.67 -13.14
C LYS A 171 -11.32 -2.44 -12.82
N ALA A 172 -10.85 -2.33 -11.59
CA ALA A 172 -9.72 -3.11 -11.11
C ALA A 172 -10.04 -4.61 -10.98
N PHE A 173 -9.01 -5.44 -11.16
CA PHE A 173 -9.08 -6.88 -10.92
C PHE A 173 -8.43 -7.21 -9.57
N GLU A 174 -9.20 -7.14 -8.49
CA GLU A 174 -8.72 -7.33 -7.11
C GLU A 174 -8.77 -8.78 -6.61
N LYS A 175 -9.73 -9.56 -7.09
CA LYS A 175 -10.06 -10.89 -6.52
C LYS A 175 -9.37 -12.04 -7.25
N TYR A 176 -8.15 -11.84 -7.71
CA TYR A 176 -7.40 -12.86 -8.44
C TYR A 176 -6.99 -14.05 -7.55
N ASP A 177 -6.72 -13.83 -6.26
CA ASP A 177 -6.37 -14.89 -5.31
C ASP A 177 -7.53 -15.82 -4.98
N TYR A 178 -8.77 -15.31 -4.97
CA TYR A 178 -9.96 -16.05 -4.57
C TYR A 178 -10.60 -16.86 -5.71
N LEU A 179 -10.19 -16.63 -6.95
CA LEU A 179 -10.84 -17.27 -8.09
C LEU A 179 -10.33 -18.69 -8.35
N GLY A 180 -9.27 -19.15 -7.68
CA GLY A 180 -8.70 -20.49 -7.85
C GLY A 180 -8.31 -20.84 -9.30
N LYS A 181 -8.18 -19.80 -10.16
CA LYS A 181 -8.00 -19.96 -11.61
C LYS A 181 -6.55 -20.05 -12.05
N GLY A 182 -5.61 -20.07 -11.11
CA GLY A 182 -4.18 -20.08 -11.46
C GLY A 182 -3.78 -18.87 -12.29
N CYS A 183 -4.28 -17.68 -11.94
CA CYS A 183 -3.86 -16.42 -12.58
C CYS A 183 -2.34 -16.31 -12.57
N LYS A 184 -1.80 -15.75 -13.65
CA LYS A 184 -0.36 -15.63 -13.85
C LYS A 184 0.03 -14.18 -13.97
N LEU A 185 1.28 -13.89 -13.62
CA LEU A 185 1.84 -12.56 -13.84
C LEU A 185 2.09 -12.32 -15.32
N ILE A 186 1.80 -11.08 -15.74
CA ILE A 186 2.12 -10.48 -17.02
C ILE A 186 2.84 -9.15 -16.78
N ASN A 187 3.56 -8.62 -17.75
CA ASN A 187 4.27 -7.33 -17.65
C ASN A 187 5.18 -7.19 -16.40
N SER A 188 5.74 -8.30 -15.93
CA SER A 188 6.51 -8.41 -14.67
C SER A 188 7.92 -8.96 -14.90
N GLU A 189 8.53 -8.61 -16.04
CA GLU A 189 9.89 -9.02 -16.44
C GLU A 189 10.11 -10.52 -16.27
N GLU A 190 11.13 -10.95 -15.55
CA GLU A 190 11.49 -12.36 -15.32
C GLU A 190 10.43 -13.16 -14.54
N PHE A 191 9.49 -12.49 -13.88
CA PHE A 191 8.40 -13.14 -13.14
C PHE A 191 7.13 -13.35 -13.97
N THR A 192 7.11 -12.87 -15.21
CA THR A 192 6.00 -13.10 -16.14
C THR A 192 5.80 -14.60 -16.39
N GLY A 193 4.56 -15.06 -16.24
CA GLY A 193 4.16 -16.46 -16.41
C GLY A 193 4.16 -17.28 -15.11
N LEU A 194 4.70 -16.76 -14.01
CA LEU A 194 4.55 -17.38 -12.69
C LEU A 194 3.11 -17.25 -12.19
N THR A 195 2.67 -18.18 -11.36
CA THR A 195 1.45 -18.02 -10.60
C THR A 195 1.60 -16.90 -9.55
N VAL A 196 0.50 -16.36 -9.06
CA VAL A 196 0.49 -15.31 -8.03
C VAL A 196 1.31 -15.74 -6.80
N GLU A 197 1.12 -16.98 -6.33
CA GLU A 197 1.82 -17.50 -5.14
C GLU A 197 3.33 -17.65 -5.38
N GLU A 198 3.72 -18.21 -6.52
CA GLU A 198 5.13 -18.33 -6.89
C GLU A 198 5.79 -16.96 -7.01
N ALA A 199 5.09 -16.00 -7.60
CA ALA A 199 5.57 -14.64 -7.77
C ALA A 199 5.72 -13.89 -6.45
N LYS A 200 4.78 -14.02 -5.52
CA LYS A 200 4.89 -13.46 -4.17
C LYS A 200 6.20 -13.87 -3.51
N GLU A 201 6.49 -15.16 -3.54
CA GLU A 201 7.71 -15.70 -2.92
C GLU A 201 8.97 -15.25 -3.67
N ALA A 202 8.98 -15.38 -5.00
CA ALA A 202 10.15 -15.07 -5.82
C ALA A 202 10.52 -13.58 -5.80
N ILE A 203 9.53 -12.69 -5.89
CA ILE A 203 9.74 -11.23 -5.81
C ILE A 203 10.22 -10.84 -4.41
N THR A 204 9.60 -11.40 -3.36
CA THR A 204 10.05 -11.15 -1.98
C THR A 204 11.51 -11.53 -1.80
N GLN A 205 11.91 -12.73 -2.22
CA GLN A 205 13.30 -13.19 -2.12
C GLN A 205 14.28 -12.31 -2.91
N LYS A 206 13.88 -11.84 -4.10
CA LYS A 206 14.70 -10.91 -4.89
C LYS A 206 14.95 -9.62 -4.12
N LEU A 207 13.90 -9.01 -3.58
CA LEU A 207 13.98 -7.74 -2.86
C LEU A 207 14.73 -7.89 -1.52
N GLU A 208 14.57 -9.03 -0.82
CA GLU A 208 15.34 -9.35 0.40
C GLU A 208 16.85 -9.48 0.07
N LYS A 209 17.21 -10.15 -1.02
CA LYS A 209 18.60 -10.27 -1.49
C LYS A 209 19.20 -8.90 -1.87
N MET A 210 18.39 -7.99 -2.38
CA MET A 210 18.82 -6.62 -2.68
C MET A 210 18.94 -5.77 -1.40
N GLY A 211 18.49 -6.25 -0.25
CA GLY A 211 18.51 -5.53 1.02
C GLY A 211 17.49 -4.41 1.12
N VAL A 212 16.46 -4.42 0.28
CA VAL A 212 15.43 -3.36 0.23
C VAL A 212 14.04 -3.85 0.70
N ALA A 213 13.94 -5.08 1.16
CA ALA A 213 12.68 -5.61 1.67
C ALA A 213 12.88 -6.53 2.87
N ARG A 214 11.83 -6.66 3.69
CA ARG A 214 11.77 -7.56 4.84
C ARG A 214 10.35 -8.05 5.07
N ARG A 215 10.19 -9.31 5.42
CA ARG A 215 8.90 -9.88 5.80
C ARG A 215 8.47 -9.29 7.14
N LYS A 216 7.22 -8.92 7.26
CA LYS A 216 6.68 -8.28 8.46
C LYS A 216 5.24 -8.74 8.70
N ALA A 217 4.90 -8.92 9.97
CA ALA A 217 3.52 -9.08 10.39
C ALA A 217 3.03 -7.79 11.05
N ASN A 218 1.91 -7.28 10.59
CA ASN A 218 1.20 -6.18 11.21
C ASN A 218 -0.07 -6.69 11.89
N TYR A 219 -0.55 -5.94 12.88
CA TYR A 219 -1.75 -6.27 13.64
C TYR A 219 -2.66 -5.04 13.64
N HIS A 220 -3.98 -5.24 13.49
CA HIS A 220 -4.96 -4.16 13.69
C HIS A 220 -5.14 -3.81 15.17
N PHE A 221 -4.63 -4.66 16.05
CA PHE A 221 -4.73 -4.51 17.48
C PHE A 221 -3.85 -3.34 17.94
N ARG A 222 -4.47 -2.32 18.54
CA ARG A 222 -3.75 -1.24 19.24
C ARG A 222 -3.47 -1.68 20.66
N GLU A 223 -2.34 -1.25 21.24
CA GLU A 223 -2.02 -1.43 22.66
C GLU A 223 -2.97 -0.64 23.56
N TRP A 224 -4.18 -1.16 23.67
CA TRP A 224 -5.32 -0.43 24.23
C TRP A 224 -5.26 -0.23 25.74
N ILE A 225 -4.62 -1.17 26.45
CA ILE A 225 -4.57 -1.18 27.92
C ILE A 225 -3.65 -0.06 28.43
N PHE A 226 -2.53 0.19 27.78
CA PHE A 226 -1.60 1.26 28.16
C PHE A 226 -2.12 2.66 27.82
N ALA A 227 -2.91 2.80 26.80
CA ALA A 227 -3.47 4.10 26.40
C ALA A 227 -4.61 4.59 27.30
N ARG A 228 -5.12 3.75 28.22
CA ARG A 228 -6.22 4.09 29.14
C ARG A 228 -5.83 4.23 30.61
N GLN A 229 -4.59 3.95 30.94
CA GLN A 229 -4.03 4.22 32.25
C GLN A 229 -3.12 5.44 32.19
#